data_1c176ade1dde0bf20a5fdd8529377025
#
_entry.id   1c176ade1dde0bf20a5fdd8529377025
#
_cell.length_a   1.000
_cell.length_b   1.000
_cell.length_c   1.000
_cell.angle_alpha   90.00
_cell.angle_beta   90.00
_cell.angle_gamma   90.00
#
_symmetry.space_group_name_H-M   'P 1'
#
loop_
_entity.id
_entity.type
_entity.pdbx_description
1 polymer ?
#
loop_
_entity_poly.entity_id
_entity_poly.type
_entity_poly.pdbx_seq_one_letter_code
_entity_poly.pdbx_strand_id
1 'polypeptide(L)'
;PTQLGENVRVYSVGSHAANAMHAVRPEFEIRPLIYGLPDYAAENFVRTDLGYNHGRPLFATVGSFERRKGHDIFCKAIRLLPPEVREKASFLFVGQAADKEMMDSVRALTADYPENVYYCKRLTRDEIKSLMEQCTGLVCASRDDPMPTFVTEGLIFGKPSIVSEHTG
;
A
#
# COMPACT_ATOMS: atom_id res chain seq x y z
N PRO A 1 -13.67 33.04 -5.44
CA PRO A 1 -13.49 32.01 -6.45
C PRO A 1 -12.34 32.43 -7.35
N THR A 2 -11.22 31.73 -7.25
CA THR A 2 -10.07 31.94 -8.15
C THR A 2 -10.52 31.48 -9.54
N GLN A 3 -10.76 32.41 -10.46
CA GLN A 3 -10.96 32.11 -11.86
C GLN A 3 -9.64 31.57 -12.39
N LEU A 4 -9.60 30.29 -12.69
CA LEU A 4 -8.53 29.71 -13.47
C LEU A 4 -8.65 30.32 -14.89
N GLY A 5 -7.52 30.84 -15.41
CA GLY A 5 -7.53 31.43 -16.77
C GLY A 5 -7.87 30.37 -17.82
N GLU A 6 -8.33 30.83 -18.98
CA GLU A 6 -8.81 29.98 -20.11
C GLU A 6 -7.79 28.92 -20.60
N ASN A 7 -6.52 29.08 -20.26
CA ASN A 7 -5.43 28.18 -20.66
C ASN A 7 -5.02 27.15 -19.56
N VAL A 8 -5.77 27.07 -18.44
CA VAL A 8 -5.45 26.13 -17.35
C VAL A 8 -6.18 24.83 -17.57
N ARG A 9 -5.41 23.73 -17.63
CA ARG A 9 -5.93 22.37 -17.64
C ARG A 9 -5.76 21.77 -16.26
N VAL A 10 -6.82 21.17 -15.72
CA VAL A 10 -6.82 20.54 -14.39
C VAL A 10 -6.71 19.04 -14.55
N TYR A 11 -5.76 18.46 -13.83
CA TYR A 11 -5.56 17.01 -13.75
C TYR A 11 -5.61 16.56 -12.32
N SER A 12 -6.10 15.35 -12.09
CA SER A 12 -6.09 14.69 -10.79
C SER A 12 -5.51 13.30 -10.91
N VAL A 13 -4.83 12.83 -9.86
CA VAL A 13 -4.25 11.50 -9.83
C VAL A 13 -5.36 10.46 -9.74
N GLY A 14 -5.47 9.62 -10.76
CA GLY A 14 -6.48 8.58 -10.84
C GLY A 14 -7.90 9.07 -11.14
N SER A 15 -8.75 8.16 -11.56
CA SER A 15 -10.15 8.45 -11.93
C SER A 15 -11.02 8.75 -10.70
N HIS A 16 -10.78 8.08 -9.58
CA HIS A 16 -11.54 8.30 -8.34
C HIS A 16 -11.41 9.75 -7.85
N ALA A 17 -10.18 10.26 -7.74
CA ALA A 17 -9.93 11.64 -7.33
C ALA A 17 -10.45 12.65 -8.37
N ALA A 18 -10.34 12.38 -9.67
CA ALA A 18 -10.89 13.22 -10.71
C ALA A 18 -12.42 13.33 -10.58
N ASN A 19 -13.12 12.23 -10.39
CA ASN A 19 -14.58 12.21 -10.21
C ASN A 19 -15.00 12.94 -8.92
N ALA A 20 -14.29 12.74 -7.82
CA ALA A 20 -14.57 13.44 -6.57
C ALA A 20 -14.38 14.96 -6.69
N MET A 21 -13.34 15.40 -7.36
CA MET A 21 -13.11 16.82 -7.64
C MET A 21 -14.17 17.40 -8.58
N HIS A 22 -14.56 16.68 -9.63
CA HIS A 22 -15.60 17.11 -10.55
C HIS A 22 -16.97 17.23 -9.86
N ALA A 23 -17.28 16.35 -8.89
CA ALA A 23 -18.51 16.44 -8.11
C ALA A 23 -18.61 17.74 -7.27
N VAL A 24 -17.45 18.28 -6.83
CA VAL A 24 -17.38 19.53 -6.05
C VAL A 24 -17.27 20.76 -6.96
N ARG A 25 -16.64 20.63 -8.10
CA ARG A 25 -16.33 21.71 -9.05
C ARG A 25 -16.70 21.28 -10.49
N PRO A 26 -18.03 21.14 -10.79
CA PRO A 26 -18.49 20.63 -12.08
C PRO A 26 -18.17 21.57 -13.26
N GLU A 27 -17.86 22.82 -12.97
CA GLU A 27 -17.45 23.81 -13.98
C GLU A 27 -16.07 23.57 -14.58
N PHE A 28 -15.24 22.69 -13.96
CA PHE A 28 -13.94 22.34 -14.49
C PHE A 28 -13.95 20.98 -15.17
N GLU A 29 -13.35 20.92 -16.36
CA GLU A 29 -12.97 19.65 -16.97
C GLU A 29 -11.74 19.10 -16.22
N ILE A 30 -11.95 18.09 -15.37
CA ILE A 30 -10.89 17.45 -14.59
C ILE A 30 -10.58 16.10 -15.24
N ARG A 31 -9.36 15.94 -15.72
CA ARG A 31 -8.92 14.72 -16.39
C ARG A 31 -8.10 13.85 -15.43
N PRO A 32 -8.28 12.53 -15.43
CA PRO A 32 -7.38 11.67 -14.69
C PRO A 32 -5.98 11.70 -15.31
N LEU A 33 -4.97 11.90 -14.46
CA LEU A 33 -3.56 11.74 -14.82
C LEU A 33 -3.13 10.34 -14.38
N ILE A 34 -2.98 9.45 -15.33
CA ILE A 34 -2.40 8.14 -15.11
C ILE A 34 -0.91 8.26 -15.41
N TYR A 35 -0.08 8.11 -14.38
CA TYR A 35 1.36 8.11 -14.56
C TYR A 35 1.90 6.67 -14.56
N GLY A 36 2.91 6.42 -15.38
CA GLY A 36 3.62 5.16 -15.37
C GLY A 36 4.72 5.15 -14.32
N LEU A 37 5.09 3.97 -13.88
CA LEU A 37 6.32 3.75 -13.11
C LEU A 37 7.39 3.19 -14.04
N PRO A 38 8.69 3.41 -13.76
CA PRO A 38 9.76 2.71 -14.43
C PRO A 38 9.62 1.19 -14.25
N ASP A 39 10.12 0.42 -15.19
CA ASP A 39 10.17 -1.04 -15.05
C ASP A 39 11.23 -1.43 -14.00
N TYR A 40 10.83 -1.36 -12.74
CA TYR A 40 11.70 -1.68 -11.62
C TYR A 40 12.17 -3.14 -11.60
N ALA A 41 11.42 -4.05 -12.23
CA ALA A 41 11.81 -5.45 -12.31
C ALA A 41 12.96 -5.67 -13.29
N ALA A 42 13.06 -4.84 -14.34
CA ALA A 42 14.16 -4.87 -15.30
C ALA A 42 15.42 -4.13 -14.82
N GLU A 43 15.33 -3.28 -13.78
CA GLU A 43 16.48 -2.58 -13.22
C GLU A 43 17.38 -3.51 -12.40
N ASN A 44 18.68 -3.38 -12.54
CA ASN A 44 19.62 -4.03 -11.63
C ASN A 44 19.50 -3.45 -10.22
N PHE A 45 19.41 -4.31 -9.21
CA PHE A 45 19.40 -3.93 -7.80
C PHE A 45 20.03 -5.00 -6.92
N VAL A 46 20.44 -4.61 -5.72
CA VAL A 46 21.02 -5.54 -4.74
C VAL A 46 19.89 -6.34 -4.08
N ARG A 47 19.81 -7.63 -4.43
CA ARG A 47 18.85 -8.54 -3.80
C ARG A 47 19.24 -8.86 -2.37
N THR A 48 18.33 -8.61 -1.46
CA THR A 48 18.51 -8.86 -0.03
C THR A 48 17.45 -9.82 0.45
N ASP A 49 17.84 -10.91 1.12
CA ASP A 49 16.87 -11.71 1.86
C ASP A 49 16.43 -10.93 3.09
N LEU A 50 15.15 -10.58 3.13
CA LEU A 50 14.59 -9.79 4.23
C LEU A 50 14.22 -10.65 5.45
N GLY A 51 14.18 -11.98 5.30
CA GLY A 51 13.97 -12.92 6.39
C GLY A 51 12.55 -12.96 6.98
N TYR A 52 11.57 -12.30 6.36
CA TYR A 52 10.21 -12.23 6.90
C TYR A 52 9.28 -13.37 6.48
N ASN A 53 9.65 -14.14 5.46
CA ASN A 53 8.78 -15.20 4.96
C ASN A 53 8.89 -16.50 5.76
N HIS A 54 10.07 -16.86 6.28
CA HIS A 54 10.33 -18.10 6.99
C HIS A 54 9.75 -19.34 6.31
N GLY A 55 9.80 -19.39 4.97
CA GLY A 55 9.21 -20.46 4.18
C GLY A 55 7.68 -20.43 4.07
N ARG A 56 7.02 -19.35 4.51
CA ARG A 56 5.56 -19.14 4.45
C ARG A 56 5.21 -18.13 3.37
N PRO A 57 3.99 -18.16 2.82
CA PRO A 57 3.48 -17.05 2.01
C PRO A 57 3.57 -15.74 2.79
N LEU A 58 4.19 -14.72 2.19
CA LEU A 58 4.37 -13.39 2.77
C LEU A 58 3.41 -12.39 2.15
N PHE A 59 2.57 -11.77 2.97
CA PHE A 59 1.68 -10.68 2.59
C PHE A 59 2.17 -9.37 3.20
N ALA A 60 2.34 -8.34 2.36
CA ALA A 60 2.91 -7.08 2.81
C ALA A 60 2.02 -5.88 2.52
N THR A 61 2.10 -4.87 3.38
CA THR A 61 1.58 -3.53 3.16
C THR A 61 2.71 -2.52 3.32
N VAL A 62 2.77 -1.51 2.44
CA VAL A 62 3.83 -0.50 2.44
C VAL A 62 3.21 0.89 2.40
N GLY A 63 3.57 1.74 3.36
CA GLY A 63 3.11 3.13 3.42
C GLY A 63 3.17 3.71 4.82
N SER A 64 3.05 5.04 4.93
CA SER A 64 2.95 5.72 6.23
C SER A 64 1.75 5.22 7.03
N PHE A 65 1.91 5.05 8.33
CA PHE A 65 0.83 4.61 9.21
C PHE A 65 -0.08 5.79 9.54
N GLU A 66 -1.01 6.03 8.65
CA GLU A 66 -2.05 7.03 8.70
C GLU A 66 -3.42 6.34 8.66
N ARG A 67 -4.43 6.95 9.32
CA ARG A 67 -5.80 6.42 9.32
C ARG A 67 -6.32 6.16 7.90
N ARG A 68 -5.96 7.03 6.95
CA ARG A 68 -6.31 6.93 5.54
C ARG A 68 -5.83 5.62 4.89
N LYS A 69 -4.66 5.13 5.28
CA LYS A 69 -4.04 3.90 4.73
C LYS A 69 -4.58 2.58 5.28
N GLY A 70 -5.43 2.61 6.31
CA GLY A 70 -6.19 1.46 6.76
C GLY A 70 -5.40 0.30 7.37
N HIS A 71 -4.23 0.56 7.97
CA HIS A 71 -3.44 -0.50 8.60
C HIS A 71 -4.20 -1.22 9.72
N ASP A 72 -5.08 -0.51 10.44
CA ASP A 72 -5.98 -1.09 11.45
C ASP A 72 -7.00 -2.06 10.85
N ILE A 73 -7.45 -1.82 9.61
CA ILE A 73 -8.35 -2.73 8.89
C ILE A 73 -7.59 -4.03 8.59
N PHE A 74 -6.35 -3.93 8.09
CA PHE A 74 -5.54 -5.11 7.83
C PHE A 74 -5.22 -5.87 9.13
N CYS A 75 -4.90 -5.16 10.22
CA CYS A 75 -4.73 -5.78 11.54
C CYS A 75 -5.98 -6.56 11.98
N LYS A 76 -7.18 -5.99 11.80
CA LYS A 76 -8.43 -6.67 12.12
C LYS A 76 -8.65 -7.89 11.24
N ALA A 77 -8.37 -7.78 9.94
CA ALA A 77 -8.49 -8.90 9.02
C ALA A 77 -7.59 -10.08 9.42
N ILE A 78 -6.34 -9.82 9.80
CA ILE A 78 -5.42 -10.87 10.28
C ILE A 78 -5.95 -11.55 11.55
N ARG A 79 -6.53 -10.78 12.49
CA ARG A 79 -7.13 -11.36 13.72
C ARG A 79 -8.35 -12.25 13.42
N LEU A 80 -9.08 -11.94 12.37
CA LEU A 80 -10.28 -12.71 11.96
C LEU A 80 -9.94 -13.98 11.18
N LEU A 81 -8.69 -14.13 10.71
CA LEU A 81 -8.28 -15.38 10.05
C LEU A 81 -8.34 -16.56 11.04
N PRO A 82 -8.84 -17.71 10.59
CA PRO A 82 -8.73 -18.94 11.37
C PRO A 82 -7.26 -19.19 11.77
N PRO A 83 -6.99 -19.68 13.00
CA PRO A 83 -5.61 -19.90 13.47
C PRO A 83 -4.77 -20.73 12.49
N GLU A 84 -5.34 -21.80 11.95
CA GLU A 84 -4.70 -22.72 11.01
C GLU A 84 -4.34 -22.08 9.66
N VAL A 85 -4.98 -20.96 9.30
CA VAL A 85 -4.66 -20.16 8.11
C VAL A 85 -3.61 -19.11 8.47
N ARG A 86 -3.84 -18.38 9.56
CA ARG A 86 -2.95 -17.31 10.01
C ARG A 86 -1.53 -17.82 10.28
N GLU A 87 -1.39 -18.96 10.96
CA GLU A 87 -0.10 -19.54 11.31
C GLU A 87 0.72 -20.02 10.09
N LYS A 88 0.07 -20.26 8.96
CA LYS A 88 0.71 -20.67 7.71
C LYS A 88 1.14 -19.50 6.83
N ALA A 89 0.93 -18.25 7.23
CA ALA A 89 1.30 -17.07 6.49
C ALA A 89 2.13 -16.12 7.34
N SER A 90 2.94 -15.31 6.69
CA SER A 90 3.66 -14.18 7.29
C SER A 90 3.06 -12.86 6.83
N PHE A 91 3.03 -11.87 7.71
CA PHE A 91 2.45 -10.56 7.45
C PHE A 91 3.47 -9.47 7.80
N LEU A 92 3.77 -8.59 6.84
CA LEU A 92 4.75 -7.51 7.03
C LEU A 92 4.10 -6.14 6.85
N PHE A 93 4.28 -5.30 7.84
CA PHE A 93 3.92 -3.89 7.81
C PHE A 93 5.18 -3.05 7.65
N VAL A 94 5.27 -2.28 6.54
CA VAL A 94 6.42 -1.41 6.26
C VAL A 94 5.97 0.03 6.24
N GLY A 95 6.53 0.87 7.12
CA GLY A 95 6.23 2.29 7.11
C GLY A 95 6.58 3.03 8.39
N GLN A 96 6.49 4.35 8.33
CA GLN A 96 6.73 5.21 9.48
C GLN A 96 5.40 5.58 10.15
N ALA A 97 5.42 5.70 11.46
CA ALA A 97 4.28 6.18 12.23
C ALA A 97 4.03 7.67 11.93
N ALA A 98 2.89 7.96 11.35
CA ALA A 98 2.35 9.31 11.21
C ALA A 98 1.14 9.51 12.15
N ASP A 99 0.49 8.40 12.53
CA ASP A 99 -0.64 8.36 13.47
C ASP A 99 -0.33 7.33 14.55
N LYS A 100 -0.45 7.77 15.81
CA LYS A 100 -0.15 6.94 16.98
C LYS A 100 -1.10 5.73 17.09
N GLU A 101 -2.39 5.93 16.86
CA GLU A 101 -3.40 4.88 16.95
C GLU A 101 -3.13 3.76 15.93
N MET A 102 -2.75 4.14 14.71
CA MET A 102 -2.39 3.17 13.65
C MET A 102 -1.14 2.39 14.04
N MET A 103 -0.13 3.07 14.58
CA MET A 103 1.09 2.40 15.03
C MET A 103 0.85 1.47 16.23
N ASP A 104 0.04 1.90 17.19
CA ASP A 104 -0.30 1.09 18.35
C ASP A 104 -1.08 -0.19 17.94
N SER A 105 -1.96 -0.08 16.93
CA SER A 105 -2.67 -1.23 16.37
C SER A 105 -1.71 -2.27 15.76
N VAL A 106 -0.69 -1.82 15.01
CA VAL A 106 0.32 -2.71 14.42
C VAL A 106 1.21 -3.32 15.48
N ARG A 107 1.66 -2.53 16.47
CA ARG A 107 2.47 -3.03 17.60
C ARG A 107 1.73 -4.08 18.42
N ALA A 108 0.46 -3.84 18.72
CA ALA A 108 -0.37 -4.80 19.43
C ALA A 108 -0.49 -6.11 18.65
N LEU A 109 -0.72 -6.04 17.33
CA LEU A 109 -0.80 -7.23 16.50
C LEU A 109 0.53 -7.99 16.44
N THR A 110 1.66 -7.27 16.32
CA THR A 110 3.00 -7.89 16.34
C THR A 110 3.30 -8.57 17.68
N ALA A 111 2.85 -7.97 18.79
CA ALA A 111 2.99 -8.57 20.12
C ALA A 111 2.11 -9.82 20.30
N ASP A 112 0.90 -9.81 19.72
CA ASP A 112 -0.02 -10.96 19.78
C ASP A 112 0.48 -12.16 18.94
N TYR A 113 1.20 -11.90 17.83
CA TYR A 113 1.61 -12.90 16.85
C TYR A 113 3.08 -12.71 16.41
N PRO A 114 4.06 -12.79 17.33
CA PRO A 114 5.47 -12.46 17.04
C PRO A 114 6.14 -13.41 16.04
N GLU A 115 5.57 -14.61 15.83
CA GLU A 115 6.14 -15.65 14.96
C GLU A 115 5.81 -15.44 13.48
N ASN A 116 4.84 -14.56 13.16
CA ASN A 116 4.38 -14.40 11.79
C ASN A 116 3.87 -13.00 11.43
N VAL A 117 3.86 -12.05 12.36
CA VAL A 117 3.55 -10.65 12.10
C VAL A 117 4.74 -9.77 12.41
N TYR A 118 5.16 -9.00 11.42
CA TYR A 118 6.38 -8.20 11.49
C TYR A 118 6.12 -6.74 11.16
N TYR A 119 6.93 -5.89 11.74
CA TYR A 119 6.96 -4.46 11.47
C TYR A 119 8.37 -4.01 11.11
N CYS A 120 8.48 -3.25 10.02
CA CYS A 120 9.69 -2.57 9.60
C CYS A 120 9.43 -1.09 9.38
N LYS A 121 10.22 -0.23 10.03
CA LYS A 121 10.03 1.22 9.95
C LYS A 121 10.30 1.77 8.55
N ARG A 122 11.30 1.24 7.86
CA ARG A 122 11.74 1.71 6.55
C ARG A 122 12.56 0.64 5.84
N LEU A 123 12.37 0.54 4.55
CA LEU A 123 13.20 -0.20 3.63
C LEU A 123 13.84 0.78 2.63
N THR A 124 15.03 0.48 2.18
CA THR A 124 15.67 1.14 1.04
C THR A 124 14.96 0.78 -0.26
N ARG A 125 15.27 1.46 -1.36
CA ARG A 125 14.68 1.15 -2.65
C ARG A 125 14.97 -0.29 -3.10
N ASP A 126 16.19 -0.79 -2.91
CA ASP A 126 16.58 -2.15 -3.25
C ASP A 126 15.90 -3.20 -2.36
N GLU A 127 15.72 -2.89 -1.07
CA GLU A 127 14.95 -3.74 -0.16
C GLU A 127 13.45 -3.76 -0.49
N ILE A 128 12.87 -2.65 -0.97
CA ILE A 128 11.48 -2.66 -1.48
C ILE A 128 11.38 -3.55 -2.70
N LYS A 129 12.32 -3.48 -3.65
CA LYS A 129 12.35 -4.39 -4.81
C LYS A 129 12.52 -5.85 -4.37
N SER A 130 13.41 -6.10 -3.41
CA SER A 130 13.58 -7.42 -2.80
C SER A 130 12.31 -7.93 -2.11
N LEU A 131 11.57 -7.05 -1.43
CA LEU A 131 10.26 -7.37 -0.86
C LEU A 131 9.26 -7.74 -1.96
N MET A 132 9.21 -6.98 -3.07
CA MET A 132 8.34 -7.27 -4.19
C MET A 132 8.66 -8.64 -4.82
N GLU A 133 9.92 -9.04 -4.90
CA GLU A 133 10.29 -10.38 -5.36
C GLU A 133 9.89 -11.49 -4.37
N GLN A 134 10.04 -11.26 -3.07
CA GLN A 134 9.85 -12.27 -2.02
C GLN A 134 8.41 -12.40 -1.54
N CYS A 135 7.59 -11.35 -1.64
CA CYS A 135 6.22 -11.43 -1.18
C CYS A 135 5.35 -12.29 -2.10
N THR A 136 4.34 -12.91 -1.51
CA THR A 136 3.31 -13.67 -2.23
C THR A 136 2.24 -12.74 -2.78
N GLY A 137 1.93 -11.65 -2.06
CA GLY A 137 0.97 -10.65 -2.46
C GLY A 137 1.00 -9.42 -1.56
N LEU A 138 0.31 -8.38 -2.02
CA LEU A 138 0.23 -7.10 -1.33
C LEU A 138 -1.19 -6.83 -0.81
N VAL A 139 -1.29 -6.07 0.25
CA VAL A 139 -2.58 -5.68 0.84
C VAL A 139 -2.64 -4.17 0.98
N CYS A 140 -3.61 -3.55 0.32
CA CYS A 140 -3.92 -2.13 0.38
C CYS A 140 -5.33 -1.93 0.93
N ALA A 141 -5.46 -1.89 2.26
CA ALA A 141 -6.73 -1.72 2.95
C ALA A 141 -7.11 -0.24 3.15
N SER A 142 -6.69 0.63 2.23
CA SER A 142 -6.85 2.08 2.35
C SER A 142 -8.33 2.49 2.39
N ARG A 143 -8.65 3.49 3.20
CA ARG A 143 -9.95 4.17 3.20
C ARG A 143 -10.03 5.24 2.10
N ASP A 144 -8.88 5.71 1.66
CA ASP A 144 -8.74 6.67 0.58
C ASP A 144 -7.30 6.64 0.07
N ASP A 145 -7.11 6.13 -1.13
CA ASP A 145 -5.83 6.13 -1.82
C ASP A 145 -6.05 6.18 -3.33
N PRO A 146 -5.95 7.35 -3.95
CA PRO A 146 -6.26 7.49 -5.36
C PRO A 146 -5.30 6.72 -6.27
N MET A 147 -4.08 6.42 -5.81
CA MET A 147 -3.11 5.65 -6.59
C MET A 147 -1.95 5.15 -5.70
N PRO A 148 -2.11 4.00 -5.04
CA PRO A 148 -1.07 3.44 -4.18
C PRO A 148 0.10 2.91 -5.01
N THR A 149 1.23 3.62 -4.97
CA THR A 149 2.42 3.28 -5.77
C THR A 149 2.95 1.89 -5.48
N PHE A 150 2.92 1.44 -4.22
CA PHE A 150 3.41 0.10 -3.88
C PHE A 150 2.59 -1.04 -4.52
N VAL A 151 1.30 -0.82 -4.77
CA VAL A 151 0.45 -1.77 -5.51
C VAL A 151 0.89 -1.83 -6.97
N THR A 152 1.12 -0.66 -7.59
CA THR A 152 1.62 -0.59 -8.97
C THR A 152 3.03 -1.17 -9.09
N GLU A 153 3.91 -0.91 -8.13
CA GLU A 153 5.22 -1.55 -8.03
C GLU A 153 5.10 -3.08 -7.94
N GLY A 154 4.19 -3.58 -7.11
CA GLY A 154 3.92 -5.02 -7.03
C GLY A 154 3.46 -5.64 -8.35
N LEU A 155 2.62 -4.94 -9.11
CA LEU A 155 2.17 -5.39 -10.42
C LEU A 155 3.33 -5.53 -11.42
N ILE A 156 4.32 -4.63 -11.38
CA ILE A 156 5.55 -4.74 -12.19
C ILE A 156 6.31 -6.04 -11.89
N PHE A 157 6.30 -6.47 -10.62
CA PHE A 157 6.89 -7.75 -10.19
C PHE A 157 5.92 -8.96 -10.32
N GLY A 158 4.77 -8.79 -10.96
CA GLY A 158 3.77 -9.85 -11.15
C GLY A 158 3.07 -10.27 -9.85
N LYS A 159 3.02 -9.42 -8.83
CA LYS A 159 2.42 -9.75 -7.54
C LYS A 159 0.94 -9.40 -7.49
N PRO A 160 0.08 -10.33 -7.07
CA PRO A 160 -1.32 -10.04 -6.84
C PRO A 160 -1.49 -9.07 -5.67
N SER A 161 -2.52 -8.24 -5.74
CA SER A 161 -2.84 -7.29 -4.69
C SER A 161 -4.30 -7.38 -4.27
N ILE A 162 -4.55 -7.39 -2.97
CA ILE A 162 -5.87 -7.20 -2.39
C ILE A 162 -6.00 -5.72 -2.09
N VAL A 163 -6.96 -5.06 -2.73
CA VAL A 163 -7.19 -3.62 -2.57
C VAL A 163 -8.62 -3.37 -2.10
N SER A 164 -8.82 -2.30 -1.33
CA SER A 164 -10.17 -1.85 -0.97
C SER A 164 -10.84 -1.18 -2.17
N GLU A 165 -12.16 -1.06 -2.15
CA GLU A 165 -12.94 -0.33 -3.16
C GLU A 165 -12.65 1.18 -3.20
N HIS A 166 -11.99 1.72 -2.16
CA HIS A 166 -11.58 3.12 -2.06
C HIS A 166 -10.15 3.36 -2.59
N THR A 167 -9.63 2.41 -3.34
CA THR A 167 -8.32 2.48 -4.00
C THR A 167 -8.54 2.66 -5.49
N GLY A 168 -8.04 3.79 -6.05
CA GLY A 168 -8.27 4.19 -7.43
C GLY A 168 -7.14 3.87 -8.38
#